data_eb9664067dc080d1e839481c39ae2333
#
_entry.id   eb9664067dc080d1e839481c39ae2333
#
_cell.length_a   1.000
_cell.length_b   1.000
_cell.length_c   1.000
_cell.angle_alpha   90.00
_cell.angle_beta   90.00
_cell.angle_gamma   90.00
#
_symmetry.space_group_name_H-M   'P 1'
#
loop_
_entity.id
_entity.type
_entity.pdbx_description
1 polymer ?
#
loop_
_entity_poly.entity_id
_entity_poly.type
_entity_poly.pdbx_seq_one_letter_code
_entity_poly.pdbx_strand_id
1 'polypeptide(L)'
;LSMGNFLCTHAQDQVVKLTTSKGSGAALTLVVNRSARNVRVDWGDGMPVTYEVANTPLQTLTGTVKGQTITLTSAGKLTTLICEGQELTALDVTGANSLQSLYCQNNRLTTLDVTRLSKLTDIDVSGNQISALTLSEAKNPLLENVNLANNGMQRLNNGGNFIIRTASLQHINVSGNNFTGIYVTSNVNLDALQCAGNKFTRLDLSRVGSLTTLVANDNKLSSVTMASSTGLPELRQLILDNNELATLDVRQSSHLYDLSVSNNNMSNL
;
A
#
# COMPACT_ATOMS: atom_id res chain seq x y z
N LEU A 1 33.43 -17.12 41.40
CA LEU A 1 32.23 -16.32 41.13
C LEU A 1 32.44 -15.56 39.80
N SER A 2 31.95 -16.16 38.73
CA SER A 2 31.98 -15.57 37.39
C SER A 2 30.87 -14.52 37.30
N MET A 3 31.22 -13.25 37.19
CA MET A 3 30.28 -12.18 36.79
C MET A 3 29.96 -12.38 35.33
N GLY A 4 28.77 -12.90 35.05
CA GLY A 4 28.23 -12.91 33.70
C GLY A 4 28.02 -11.50 33.21
N ASN A 5 28.76 -11.09 32.19
CA ASN A 5 28.45 -9.89 31.44
C ASN A 5 27.08 -10.06 30.78
N PHE A 6 26.04 -9.51 31.39
CA PHE A 6 24.80 -9.21 30.70
C PHE A 6 25.10 -8.13 29.66
N LEU A 7 25.35 -8.54 28.43
CA LEU A 7 25.27 -7.66 27.27
C LEU A 7 23.82 -7.20 27.18
N CYS A 8 23.54 -6.03 27.74
CA CYS A 8 22.30 -5.30 27.48
C CYS A 8 22.37 -4.90 26.01
N THR A 9 21.80 -5.72 25.13
CA THR A 9 21.60 -5.34 23.74
C THR A 9 20.61 -4.17 23.75
N HIS A 10 21.12 -2.96 23.69
CA HIS A 10 20.29 -1.79 23.41
C HIS A 10 19.66 -2.05 22.03
N ALA A 11 18.33 -2.06 21.99
CA ALA A 11 17.64 -2.13 20.70
C ALA A 11 18.18 -0.98 19.84
N GLN A 12 18.64 -1.32 18.65
CA GLN A 12 19.20 -0.34 17.73
C GLN A 12 18.11 0.69 17.39
N ASP A 13 18.45 1.98 17.43
CA ASP A 13 17.55 3.05 17.02
C ASP A 13 17.01 2.78 15.62
N GLN A 14 15.72 2.98 15.44
CA GLN A 14 15.11 2.93 14.13
C GLN A 14 15.29 4.26 13.41
N VAL A 15 15.74 4.22 12.17
CA VAL A 15 16.08 5.40 11.41
C VAL A 15 15.28 5.43 10.11
N VAL A 16 14.67 6.57 9.82
CA VAL A 16 14.03 6.89 8.54
C VAL A 16 14.70 8.13 7.97
N LYS A 17 15.00 8.11 6.67
CA LYS A 17 15.51 9.28 5.95
C LYS A 17 14.52 9.67 4.86
N LEU A 18 14.21 10.95 4.81
CA LEU A 18 13.31 11.54 3.84
C LEU A 18 14.05 12.63 3.06
N THR A 19 13.87 12.66 1.75
CA THR A 19 14.33 13.79 0.93
C THR A 19 13.11 14.50 0.38
N THR A 20 13.02 15.81 0.59
CA THR A 20 11.91 16.64 0.13
C THR A 20 12.37 17.68 -0.89
N SER A 21 11.48 18.01 -1.84
CA SER A 21 11.67 19.14 -2.75
C SER A 21 11.11 20.46 -2.19
N LYS A 22 10.53 20.43 -0.99
CA LYS A 22 10.11 21.67 -0.30
C LYS A 22 11.32 22.57 -0.06
N GLY A 23 11.15 23.87 -0.31
CA GLY A 23 12.18 24.86 -0.05
C GLY A 23 12.46 25.06 1.43
N SER A 24 13.67 25.58 1.76
CA SER A 24 14.02 25.99 3.12
C SER A 24 12.99 26.99 3.66
N GLY A 25 12.60 26.83 4.91
CA GLY A 25 11.53 27.60 5.57
C GLY A 25 10.13 27.00 5.44
N ALA A 26 9.90 26.03 4.55
CA ALA A 26 8.61 25.37 4.41
C ALA A 26 8.32 24.43 5.59
N ALA A 27 7.05 24.32 5.97
CA ALA A 27 6.62 23.34 6.98
C ALA A 27 6.61 21.92 6.41
N LEU A 28 7.07 20.97 7.22
CA LEU A 28 6.97 19.53 6.95
C LEU A 28 6.41 18.84 8.18
N THR A 29 5.50 17.89 7.97
CA THR A 29 4.78 17.19 9.03
C THR A 29 4.94 15.68 8.86
N LEU A 30 5.27 15.01 9.96
CA LEU A 30 5.31 13.56 10.08
C LEU A 30 4.37 13.13 11.20
N VAL A 31 3.78 11.94 11.08
CA VAL A 31 3.00 11.35 12.17
C VAL A 31 3.58 9.99 12.51
N VAL A 32 3.78 9.73 13.79
CA VAL A 32 4.34 8.48 14.31
C VAL A 32 3.45 7.88 15.40
N ASN A 33 3.61 6.58 15.64
CA ASN A 33 2.88 5.89 16.70
C ASN A 33 3.42 6.20 18.11
N ARG A 34 2.57 5.98 19.11
CA ARG A 34 2.85 6.19 20.53
C ARG A 34 4.05 5.43 21.10
N SER A 35 4.36 4.24 20.60
CA SER A 35 5.50 3.44 21.08
C SER A 35 6.84 3.86 20.49
N ALA A 36 6.87 4.85 19.60
CA ALA A 36 8.08 5.53 19.17
C ALA A 36 8.58 6.43 20.30
N ARG A 37 9.56 5.97 21.07
CA ARG A 37 10.13 6.71 22.20
C ARG A 37 11.35 7.50 21.78
N ASN A 38 11.61 8.64 22.47
CA ASN A 38 12.78 9.49 22.21
C ASN A 38 12.92 9.77 20.72
N VAL A 39 11.84 10.25 20.10
CA VAL A 39 11.84 10.59 18.68
C VAL A 39 12.64 11.88 18.52
N ARG A 40 13.63 11.82 17.63
CA ARG A 40 14.44 12.97 17.23
C ARG A 40 14.27 13.18 15.74
N VAL A 41 14.08 14.43 15.34
CA VAL A 41 14.00 14.80 13.94
C VAL A 41 15.03 15.88 13.66
N ASP A 42 15.97 15.55 12.78
CA ASP A 42 16.85 16.52 12.13
C ASP A 42 16.13 17.03 10.88
N TRP A 43 15.80 18.31 10.88
CA TRP A 43 15.06 18.96 9.80
C TRP A 43 15.99 19.41 8.65
N GLY A 44 17.26 18.93 8.66
CA GLY A 44 18.21 19.11 7.58
C GLY A 44 19.35 20.09 7.89
N ASP A 45 19.56 20.46 9.16
CA ASP A 45 20.67 21.32 9.61
C ASP A 45 21.69 20.60 10.50
N GLY A 46 21.53 19.30 10.72
CA GLY A 46 22.40 18.53 11.62
C GLY A 46 22.09 18.73 13.10
N MET A 47 21.02 19.46 13.45
CA MET A 47 20.61 19.75 14.83
C MET A 47 19.25 19.10 15.13
N PRO A 48 19.23 17.83 15.58
CA PRO A 48 17.98 17.14 15.81
C PRO A 48 17.19 17.73 16.98
N VAL A 49 15.90 17.95 16.75
CA VAL A 49 14.92 18.31 17.77
C VAL A 49 14.34 17.05 18.39
N THR A 50 14.31 16.97 19.73
CA THR A 50 13.69 15.85 20.46
C THR A 50 12.21 16.14 20.68
N TYR A 51 11.38 15.16 20.39
CA TYR A 51 9.95 15.20 20.62
C TYR A 51 9.58 14.19 21.70
N GLU A 52 8.91 14.67 22.74
CA GLU A 52 8.26 13.80 23.72
C GLU A 52 6.96 13.27 23.10
N VAL A 53 6.88 11.97 22.93
CA VAL A 53 5.68 11.35 22.35
C VAL A 53 4.58 11.31 23.40
N ALA A 54 3.51 12.04 23.13
CA ALA A 54 2.35 12.16 24.03
C ALA A 54 1.61 10.81 24.21
N ASN A 55 0.73 10.75 25.21
CA ASN A 55 -0.05 9.55 25.52
C ASN A 55 -1.26 9.37 24.56
N THR A 56 -1.10 9.74 23.28
CA THR A 56 -2.07 9.57 22.19
C THR A 56 -1.64 8.44 21.28
N PRO A 57 -2.55 7.76 20.56
CA PRO A 57 -2.20 6.65 19.65
C PRO A 57 -1.19 7.06 18.58
N LEU A 58 -1.34 8.28 18.04
CA LEU A 58 -0.48 8.89 17.03
C LEU A 58 -0.01 10.27 17.50
N GLN A 59 1.22 10.61 17.14
CA GLN A 59 1.86 11.89 17.46
C GLN A 59 2.25 12.61 16.18
N THR A 60 1.80 13.84 16.03
CA THR A 60 2.22 14.74 14.94
C THR A 60 3.52 15.45 15.31
N LEU A 61 4.49 15.39 14.41
CA LEU A 61 5.78 16.05 14.48
C LEU A 61 5.84 17.07 13.34
N THR A 62 5.89 18.36 13.69
CA THR A 62 5.97 19.43 12.71
C THR A 62 7.27 20.19 12.89
N GLY A 63 7.94 20.50 11.81
CA GLY A 63 9.15 21.31 11.79
C GLY A 63 9.31 22.09 10.50
N THR A 64 10.29 22.95 10.48
CA THR A 64 10.65 23.76 9.31
C THR A 64 11.81 23.13 8.57
N VAL A 65 11.66 22.90 7.28
CA VAL A 65 12.72 22.37 6.40
C VAL A 65 13.90 23.34 6.43
N LYS A 66 15.07 22.84 6.79
CA LYS A 66 16.35 23.59 6.81
C LYS A 66 17.33 23.06 5.77
N GLY A 67 17.17 21.80 5.37
CA GLY A 67 17.91 21.16 4.29
C GLY A 67 17.05 20.09 3.63
N GLN A 68 17.50 19.57 2.50
CA GLN A 68 16.69 18.63 1.70
C GLN A 68 16.51 17.26 2.37
N THR A 69 17.46 16.82 3.19
CA THR A 69 17.40 15.52 3.86
C THR A 69 16.95 15.70 5.31
N ILE A 70 15.83 15.07 5.64
CA ILE A 70 15.26 15.00 6.98
C ILE A 70 15.57 13.63 7.54
N THR A 71 16.04 13.56 8.79
CA THR A 71 16.30 12.28 9.46
C THR A 71 15.46 12.15 10.71
N LEU A 72 14.61 11.13 10.76
CA LEU A 72 13.85 10.74 11.95
C LEU A 72 14.55 9.55 12.61
N THR A 73 14.77 9.64 13.91
CA THR A 73 15.36 8.57 14.73
C THR A 73 14.43 8.27 15.90
N SER A 74 14.17 6.99 16.16
CA SER A 74 13.34 6.54 17.27
C SER A 74 14.05 5.45 18.05
N ALA A 75 14.20 5.63 19.38
CA ALA A 75 14.70 4.60 20.28
C ALA A 75 13.64 3.54 20.64
N GLY A 76 12.37 3.81 20.34
CA GLY A 76 11.24 2.89 20.53
C GLY A 76 10.81 2.23 19.22
N LYS A 77 9.73 1.42 19.29
CA LYS A 77 9.17 0.76 18.12
C LYS A 77 8.41 1.77 17.26
N LEU A 78 8.94 2.10 16.11
CA LEU A 78 8.25 2.85 15.06
C LEU A 78 7.36 1.88 14.28
N THR A 79 6.09 1.77 14.65
CA THR A 79 5.13 0.87 13.99
C THR A 79 4.27 1.57 12.95
N THR A 80 4.13 2.89 13.04
CA THR A 80 3.37 3.70 12.09
C THR A 80 4.17 4.91 11.67
N LEU A 81 4.24 5.15 10.37
CA LEU A 81 4.79 6.37 9.78
C LEU A 81 3.79 6.91 8.75
N ILE A 82 3.38 8.17 8.93
CA ILE A 82 2.58 8.91 7.95
C ILE A 82 3.40 10.13 7.52
N CYS A 83 3.65 10.24 6.23
CA CYS A 83 4.38 11.34 5.61
C CYS A 83 3.75 11.74 4.26
N GLU A 84 2.41 11.70 4.20
CA GLU A 84 1.64 12.05 3.01
C GLU A 84 1.78 13.52 2.61
N GLY A 85 1.78 13.81 1.31
CA GLY A 85 1.71 15.19 0.80
C GLY A 85 2.89 16.08 1.16
N GLN A 86 4.06 15.51 1.48
CA GLN A 86 5.23 16.25 1.93
C GLN A 86 6.23 16.56 0.80
N GLU A 87 5.82 16.38 -0.46
CA GLU A 87 6.67 16.57 -1.65
C GLU A 87 7.98 15.76 -1.58
N LEU A 88 7.91 14.55 -1.00
CA LEU A 88 9.08 13.69 -0.88
C LEU A 88 9.51 13.15 -2.24
N THR A 89 10.80 13.26 -2.51
CA THR A 89 11.45 12.71 -3.71
C THR A 89 12.18 11.40 -3.42
N ALA A 90 12.54 11.14 -2.15
CA ALA A 90 13.07 9.87 -1.69
C ALA A 90 12.61 9.56 -0.26
N LEU A 91 12.48 8.28 0.05
CA LEU A 91 12.12 7.77 1.37
C LEU A 91 12.88 6.46 1.61
N ASP A 92 13.75 6.46 2.62
CA ASP A 92 14.45 5.27 3.10
C ASP A 92 13.87 4.85 4.46
N VAL A 93 13.19 3.74 4.47
CA VAL A 93 12.58 3.09 5.65
C VAL A 93 13.27 1.78 6.03
N THR A 94 14.39 1.47 5.40
CA THR A 94 15.10 0.18 5.61
C THR A 94 15.61 -0.01 7.04
N GLY A 95 15.81 1.08 7.77
CA GLY A 95 16.15 1.09 9.20
C GLY A 95 14.95 0.99 10.16
N ALA A 96 13.72 1.01 9.66
CA ALA A 96 12.50 1.02 10.47
C ALA A 96 11.77 -0.34 10.43
N ASN A 97 12.47 -1.41 10.78
CA ASN A 97 12.01 -2.80 10.66
C ASN A 97 10.81 -3.20 11.53
N SER A 98 10.34 -2.33 12.41
CA SER A 98 9.13 -2.52 13.21
C SER A 98 7.88 -1.97 12.56
N LEU A 99 7.97 -1.30 11.40
CA LEU A 99 6.82 -0.71 10.72
C LEU A 99 5.76 -1.78 10.39
N GLN A 100 4.54 -1.45 10.77
CA GLN A 100 3.31 -2.16 10.46
C GLN A 100 2.46 -1.36 9.47
N SER A 101 2.45 -0.02 9.61
CA SER A 101 1.69 0.86 8.73
C SER A 101 2.58 1.96 8.16
N LEU A 102 2.62 2.06 6.83
CA LEU A 102 3.37 3.07 6.08
C LEU A 102 2.43 3.81 5.12
N TYR A 103 2.20 5.10 5.38
CA TYR A 103 1.38 5.98 4.57
C TYR A 103 2.24 7.11 4.01
N CYS A 104 2.61 7.02 2.73
CA CYS A 104 3.45 8.00 2.04
C CYS A 104 2.84 8.43 0.69
N GLN A 105 1.49 8.39 0.61
CA GLN A 105 0.75 8.80 -0.58
C GLN A 105 0.94 10.29 -0.91
N ASN A 106 0.63 10.66 -2.17
CA ASN A 106 0.66 12.03 -2.66
C ASN A 106 2.03 12.71 -2.50
N ASN A 107 3.08 11.98 -2.86
CA ASN A 107 4.47 12.48 -2.90
C ASN A 107 5.02 12.41 -4.33
N ARG A 108 6.34 12.55 -4.48
CA ARG A 108 7.06 12.49 -5.77
C ARG A 108 8.06 11.33 -5.80
N LEU A 109 7.76 10.25 -5.06
CA LEU A 109 8.64 9.09 -4.96
C LEU A 109 8.69 8.35 -6.30
N THR A 110 9.90 8.05 -6.78
CA THR A 110 10.12 7.22 -7.98
C THR A 110 10.49 5.79 -7.65
N THR A 111 10.99 5.56 -6.44
CA THR A 111 11.35 4.24 -5.90
C THR A 111 11.02 4.17 -4.41
N LEU A 112 10.80 2.95 -3.91
CA LEU A 112 10.66 2.68 -2.48
C LEU A 112 11.09 1.23 -2.21
N ASP A 113 11.91 1.02 -1.19
CA ASP A 113 12.30 -0.32 -0.73
C ASP A 113 11.62 -0.65 0.60
N VAL A 114 10.69 -1.60 0.57
CA VAL A 114 9.98 -2.12 1.74
C VAL A 114 10.32 -3.60 2.03
N THR A 115 11.35 -4.13 1.38
CA THR A 115 11.70 -5.56 1.46
C THR A 115 12.19 -6.01 2.84
N ARG A 116 12.54 -5.07 3.72
CA ARG A 116 12.94 -5.33 5.11
C ARG A 116 11.79 -5.19 6.12
N LEU A 117 10.61 -4.75 5.67
CA LEU A 117 9.46 -4.48 6.51
C LEU A 117 8.57 -5.74 6.67
N SER A 118 9.10 -6.77 7.30
CA SER A 118 8.40 -8.06 7.45
C SER A 118 7.16 -8.02 8.36
N LYS A 119 6.94 -6.91 9.07
CA LYS A 119 5.77 -6.69 9.94
C LYS A 119 4.70 -5.80 9.30
N LEU A 120 4.92 -5.39 8.05
CA LEU A 120 4.02 -4.50 7.34
C LEU A 120 2.66 -5.17 7.10
N THR A 121 1.61 -4.54 7.59
CA THR A 121 0.19 -4.90 7.40
C THR A 121 -0.48 -3.95 6.42
N ASP A 122 -0.12 -2.66 6.49
CA ASP A 122 -0.76 -1.61 5.73
C ASP A 122 0.27 -0.77 4.97
N ILE A 123 0.05 -0.60 3.67
CA ILE A 123 0.88 0.27 2.85
C ILE A 123 0.02 1.11 1.90
N ASP A 124 0.22 2.42 1.95
CA ASP A 124 -0.32 3.35 0.96
C ASP A 124 0.82 4.19 0.35
N VAL A 125 1.08 3.93 -0.93
CA VAL A 125 2.04 4.67 -1.75
C VAL A 125 1.35 5.36 -2.94
N SER A 126 0.03 5.48 -2.90
CA SER A 126 -0.74 6.03 -4.01
C SER A 126 -0.36 7.48 -4.34
N GLY A 127 -0.60 7.90 -5.59
CA GLY A 127 -0.29 9.27 -6.01
C GLY A 127 1.19 9.61 -5.96
N ASN A 128 2.05 8.66 -6.35
CA ASN A 128 3.49 8.85 -6.50
C ASN A 128 3.92 8.61 -7.98
N GLN A 129 5.19 8.41 -8.22
CA GLN A 129 5.77 8.14 -9.54
C GLN A 129 6.56 6.81 -9.54
N ILE A 130 6.18 5.88 -8.66
CA ILE A 130 6.86 4.60 -8.49
C ILE A 130 6.53 3.71 -9.68
N SER A 131 7.55 3.34 -10.46
CA SER A 131 7.37 2.49 -11.65
C SER A 131 7.35 0.99 -11.35
N ALA A 132 7.94 0.59 -10.22
CA ALA A 132 7.97 -0.79 -9.74
C ALA A 132 8.14 -0.83 -8.22
N LEU A 133 7.49 -1.79 -7.57
CA LEU A 133 7.61 -2.04 -6.14
C LEU A 133 7.74 -3.56 -5.92
N THR A 134 8.56 -3.96 -4.94
CA THR A 134 8.69 -5.37 -4.55
C THR A 134 7.87 -5.62 -3.29
N LEU A 135 6.79 -6.37 -3.43
CA LEU A 135 5.96 -6.90 -2.35
C LEU A 135 5.80 -8.40 -2.53
N SER A 136 6.02 -9.19 -1.50
CA SER A 136 5.88 -10.66 -1.60
C SER A 136 5.63 -11.29 -0.23
N GLU A 137 5.05 -12.48 -0.23
CA GLU A 137 4.87 -13.30 0.98
C GLU A 137 6.17 -13.50 1.75
N ALA A 138 7.31 -13.70 1.05
CA ALA A 138 8.61 -13.89 1.68
C ALA A 138 9.16 -12.63 2.38
N LYS A 139 8.75 -11.43 1.96
CA LYS A 139 9.26 -10.15 2.46
C LYS A 139 8.25 -9.44 3.36
N ASN A 140 6.98 -9.51 3.00
CA ASN A 140 5.89 -8.80 3.67
C ASN A 140 4.71 -9.76 3.91
N PRO A 141 4.90 -10.83 4.76
CA PRO A 141 3.94 -11.93 4.90
C PRO A 141 2.61 -11.52 5.55
N LEU A 142 2.58 -10.38 6.24
CA LEU A 142 1.44 -9.92 7.04
C LEU A 142 0.58 -8.87 6.34
N LEU A 143 0.82 -8.59 5.05
CA LEU A 143 0.06 -7.57 4.32
C LEU A 143 -1.43 -7.89 4.30
N GLU A 144 -2.23 -6.90 4.71
CA GLU A 144 -3.68 -6.90 4.73
C GLU A 144 -4.24 -5.85 3.78
N ASN A 145 -3.66 -4.64 3.78
CA ASN A 145 -4.13 -3.51 3.00
C ASN A 145 -3.01 -2.95 2.11
N VAL A 146 -3.24 -2.92 0.80
CA VAL A 146 -2.26 -2.46 -0.19
C VAL A 146 -2.90 -1.44 -1.12
N ASN A 147 -2.45 -0.20 -1.06
CA ASN A 147 -2.84 0.86 -1.99
C ASN A 147 -1.64 1.35 -2.79
N LEU A 148 -1.63 1.04 -4.09
CA LEU A 148 -0.61 1.43 -5.06
C LEU A 148 -1.19 2.33 -6.16
N ALA A 149 -2.39 2.89 -5.99
CA ALA A 149 -3.10 3.60 -7.03
C ALA A 149 -2.31 4.82 -7.56
N ASN A 150 -2.52 5.15 -8.83
CA ASN A 150 -1.99 6.37 -9.46
C ASN A 150 -0.46 6.51 -9.36
N ASN A 151 0.26 5.51 -9.86
CA ASN A 151 1.73 5.51 -9.88
C ASN A 151 2.32 5.37 -11.29
N GLY A 152 1.57 4.85 -12.25
CA GLY A 152 2.11 4.52 -13.58
C GLY A 152 2.85 3.19 -13.62
N MET A 153 2.69 2.33 -12.61
CA MET A 153 3.31 1.01 -12.53
C MET A 153 2.88 0.12 -13.71
N GLN A 154 3.84 -0.62 -14.25
CA GLN A 154 3.58 -1.63 -15.29
C GLN A 154 3.71 -3.05 -14.77
N ARG A 155 4.40 -3.23 -13.65
CA ARG A 155 4.72 -4.54 -13.07
C ARG A 155 5.00 -4.44 -11.58
N LEU A 156 4.78 -5.55 -10.90
CA LEU A 156 5.17 -5.78 -9.53
C LEU A 156 6.22 -6.91 -9.50
N ASN A 157 7.16 -6.87 -8.57
CA ASN A 157 8.15 -7.94 -8.34
C ASN A 157 8.99 -8.29 -9.60
N ASN A 158 9.33 -7.33 -10.44
CA ASN A 158 10.07 -7.53 -11.70
C ASN A 158 9.42 -8.51 -12.69
N GLY A 159 8.16 -8.90 -12.47
CA GLY A 159 7.33 -9.72 -13.38
C GLY A 159 6.26 -8.89 -14.07
N GLY A 160 5.70 -9.39 -15.19
CA GLY A 160 4.72 -8.65 -16.01
C GLY A 160 3.34 -8.47 -15.37
N ASN A 161 3.01 -9.22 -14.31
CA ASN A 161 1.69 -9.23 -13.70
C ASN A 161 1.75 -8.87 -12.21
N PHE A 162 0.65 -8.30 -11.72
CA PHE A 162 0.48 -8.05 -10.29
C PHE A 162 0.25 -9.38 -9.56
N ILE A 163 1.17 -9.76 -8.67
CA ILE A 163 1.07 -10.99 -7.87
C ILE A 163 1.51 -10.69 -6.45
N ILE A 164 0.59 -10.70 -5.50
CA ILE A 164 0.86 -10.76 -4.06
C ILE A 164 0.16 -12.01 -3.52
N ARG A 165 0.91 -12.91 -2.88
CA ARG A 165 0.40 -14.17 -2.35
C ARG A 165 0.50 -14.17 -0.83
N THR A 166 -0.32 -13.36 -0.16
CA THR A 166 -0.43 -13.39 1.30
C THR A 166 -1.85 -13.79 1.68
N ALA A 167 -1.97 -14.77 2.56
CA ALA A 167 -3.30 -15.24 2.99
C ALA A 167 -4.08 -14.18 3.79
N SER A 168 -3.38 -13.20 4.37
CA SER A 168 -3.96 -12.10 5.14
C SER A 168 -4.52 -10.96 4.29
N LEU A 169 -4.25 -10.92 2.98
CA LEU A 169 -4.60 -9.80 2.12
C LEU A 169 -6.12 -9.66 1.96
N GLN A 170 -6.65 -8.50 2.37
CA GLN A 170 -8.07 -8.18 2.38
C GLN A 170 -8.42 -7.09 1.35
N HIS A 171 -7.59 -6.07 1.24
CA HIS A 171 -7.87 -4.93 0.36
C HIS A 171 -6.70 -4.66 -0.58
N ILE A 172 -7.00 -4.57 -1.88
CA ILE A 172 -6.04 -4.20 -2.92
C ILE A 172 -6.61 -3.04 -3.73
N ASN A 173 -5.85 -1.95 -3.84
CA ASN A 173 -6.10 -0.89 -4.80
C ASN A 173 -4.88 -0.69 -5.70
N VAL A 174 -5.02 -1.00 -6.98
CA VAL A 174 -4.02 -0.80 -8.03
C VAL A 174 -4.53 0.11 -9.16
N SER A 175 -5.60 0.87 -8.90
CA SER A 175 -6.24 1.72 -9.91
C SER A 175 -5.27 2.78 -10.47
N GLY A 176 -5.51 3.24 -11.70
CA GLY A 176 -4.72 4.31 -12.31
C GLY A 176 -3.25 3.94 -12.56
N ASN A 177 -2.99 2.69 -12.96
CA ASN A 177 -1.67 2.19 -13.30
C ASN A 177 -1.62 1.67 -14.75
N ASN A 178 -0.57 0.96 -15.13
CA ASN A 178 -0.40 0.38 -16.46
C ASN A 178 -0.31 -1.16 -16.42
N PHE A 179 -0.89 -1.81 -15.42
CA PHE A 179 -0.88 -3.26 -15.31
C PHE A 179 -1.68 -3.92 -16.45
N THR A 180 -1.16 -5.03 -16.98
CA THR A 180 -1.81 -5.83 -18.02
C THR A 180 -2.43 -7.11 -17.47
N GLY A 181 -2.09 -7.51 -16.26
CA GLY A 181 -2.63 -8.69 -15.58
C GLY A 181 -2.54 -8.57 -14.07
N ILE A 182 -3.48 -9.20 -13.38
CA ILE A 182 -3.52 -9.34 -11.93
C ILE A 182 -3.87 -10.79 -11.58
N TYR A 183 -3.14 -11.36 -10.61
CA TYR A 183 -3.38 -12.71 -10.10
C TYR A 183 -3.74 -12.63 -8.62
N VAL A 184 -5.01 -12.81 -8.32
CA VAL A 184 -5.58 -12.76 -6.96
C VAL A 184 -6.10 -14.12 -6.48
N THR A 185 -6.00 -15.16 -7.30
CA THR A 185 -6.55 -16.50 -6.99
C THR A 185 -5.95 -17.19 -5.76
N SER A 186 -4.83 -16.68 -5.23
CA SER A 186 -4.23 -17.16 -3.97
C SER A 186 -4.66 -16.35 -2.75
N ASN A 187 -5.44 -15.26 -2.94
CA ASN A 187 -5.84 -14.35 -1.88
C ASN A 187 -7.27 -14.65 -1.45
N VAL A 188 -7.46 -15.79 -0.79
CA VAL A 188 -8.79 -16.34 -0.47
C VAL A 188 -9.62 -15.47 0.49
N ASN A 189 -8.98 -14.57 1.23
CA ASN A 189 -9.61 -13.63 2.16
C ASN A 189 -9.81 -12.22 1.55
N LEU A 190 -9.59 -12.07 0.23
CA LEU A 190 -9.73 -10.77 -0.42
C LEU A 190 -11.18 -10.30 -0.37
N ASP A 191 -11.42 -9.15 0.26
CA ASP A 191 -12.72 -8.51 0.43
C ASP A 191 -12.95 -7.41 -0.62
N ALA A 192 -11.94 -6.60 -0.92
CA ALA A 192 -12.06 -5.53 -1.90
C ALA A 192 -10.91 -5.53 -2.91
N LEU A 193 -11.28 -5.46 -4.20
CA LEU A 193 -10.37 -5.29 -5.32
C LEU A 193 -10.75 -4.05 -6.12
N GLN A 194 -9.88 -3.04 -6.10
CA GLN A 194 -9.97 -1.85 -6.95
C GLN A 194 -8.82 -1.87 -7.96
N CYS A 195 -9.16 -1.95 -9.23
CA CYS A 195 -8.19 -2.07 -10.31
C CYS A 195 -8.60 -1.26 -11.57
N ALA A 196 -9.40 -0.23 -11.38
CA ALA A 196 -9.87 0.66 -12.44
C ALA A 196 -8.71 1.37 -13.17
N GLY A 197 -8.92 1.80 -14.41
CA GLY A 197 -7.94 2.59 -15.15
C GLY A 197 -6.61 1.88 -15.36
N ASN A 198 -6.64 0.60 -15.76
CA ASN A 198 -5.49 -0.22 -16.11
C ASN A 198 -5.59 -0.76 -17.56
N LYS A 199 -4.84 -1.79 -17.89
CA LYS A 199 -4.84 -2.43 -19.22
C LYS A 199 -5.20 -3.91 -19.13
N PHE A 200 -6.04 -4.28 -18.16
CA PHE A 200 -6.47 -5.66 -17.99
C PHE A 200 -7.38 -6.11 -19.13
N THR A 201 -7.10 -7.28 -19.69
CA THR A 201 -7.93 -7.92 -20.71
C THR A 201 -8.78 -9.06 -20.16
N ARG A 202 -8.38 -9.60 -19.03
CA ARG A 202 -9.07 -10.70 -18.31
C ARG A 202 -8.90 -10.53 -16.82
N LEU A 203 -9.88 -11.02 -16.07
CA LEU A 203 -9.85 -11.05 -14.61
C LEU A 203 -10.35 -12.43 -14.14
N ASP A 204 -9.51 -13.16 -13.41
CA ASP A 204 -9.86 -14.45 -12.83
C ASP A 204 -10.11 -14.30 -11.32
N LEU A 205 -11.38 -14.43 -10.93
CA LEU A 205 -11.88 -14.33 -9.57
C LEU A 205 -12.40 -15.69 -9.04
N SER A 206 -12.06 -16.78 -9.71
CA SER A 206 -12.62 -18.11 -9.42
C SER A 206 -12.32 -18.65 -8.03
N ARG A 207 -11.39 -18.02 -7.27
CA ARG A 207 -10.98 -18.44 -5.92
C ARG A 207 -11.10 -17.38 -4.83
N VAL A 208 -11.69 -16.22 -5.14
CA VAL A 208 -11.85 -15.11 -4.18
C VAL A 208 -13.30 -14.99 -3.72
N GLY A 209 -13.84 -16.07 -3.18
CA GLY A 209 -15.25 -16.17 -2.78
C GLY A 209 -15.72 -15.17 -1.71
N SER A 210 -14.79 -14.57 -0.95
CA SER A 210 -15.07 -13.53 0.06
C SER A 210 -15.22 -12.13 -0.52
N LEU A 211 -15.03 -11.94 -1.84
CA LEU A 211 -15.03 -10.62 -2.45
C LEU A 211 -16.39 -9.94 -2.34
N THR A 212 -16.43 -8.77 -1.67
CA THR A 212 -17.64 -7.94 -1.53
C THR A 212 -17.64 -6.78 -2.52
N THR A 213 -16.48 -6.30 -2.92
CA THR A 213 -16.34 -5.13 -3.78
C THR A 213 -15.35 -5.37 -4.92
N LEU A 214 -15.82 -5.18 -6.15
CA LEU A 214 -14.98 -5.12 -7.36
C LEU A 214 -15.20 -3.82 -8.11
N VAL A 215 -14.15 -3.03 -8.26
CA VAL A 215 -14.12 -1.84 -9.11
C VAL A 215 -13.03 -2.02 -10.17
N ALA A 216 -13.43 -2.27 -11.42
CA ALA A 216 -12.55 -2.58 -12.54
C ALA A 216 -12.96 -1.86 -13.83
N ASN A 217 -13.61 -0.71 -13.72
CA ASN A 217 -13.95 0.15 -14.85
C ASN A 217 -12.70 0.66 -15.58
N ASP A 218 -12.87 1.19 -16.79
CA ASP A 218 -11.80 1.77 -17.60
C ASP A 218 -10.60 0.81 -17.80
N ASN A 219 -10.91 -0.41 -18.26
CA ASN A 219 -9.94 -1.43 -18.65
C ASN A 219 -10.23 -1.91 -20.08
N LYS A 220 -9.71 -3.08 -20.46
CA LYS A 220 -9.97 -3.76 -21.73
C LYS A 220 -10.50 -5.17 -21.50
N LEU A 221 -11.31 -5.33 -20.43
CA LEU A 221 -11.79 -6.65 -20.03
C LEU A 221 -12.75 -7.22 -21.08
N SER A 222 -12.35 -8.31 -21.70
CA SER A 222 -13.22 -9.13 -22.55
C SER A 222 -13.87 -10.28 -21.79
N SER A 223 -13.37 -10.61 -20.59
CA SER A 223 -13.94 -11.64 -19.72
C SER A 223 -13.60 -11.42 -18.25
N VAL A 224 -14.57 -11.76 -17.39
CA VAL A 224 -14.41 -11.91 -15.93
C VAL A 224 -14.81 -13.33 -15.58
N THR A 225 -13.87 -14.12 -15.05
CA THR A 225 -14.12 -15.51 -14.66
C THR A 225 -14.45 -15.57 -13.17
N MET A 226 -15.61 -16.11 -12.84
CA MET A 226 -16.04 -16.40 -11.46
C MET A 226 -16.06 -17.92 -11.24
N ALA A 227 -16.17 -18.38 -9.99
CA ALA A 227 -16.31 -19.82 -9.72
C ALA A 227 -17.60 -20.37 -10.33
N SER A 228 -17.50 -21.46 -11.10
CA SER A 228 -18.60 -21.99 -11.90
C SER A 228 -19.81 -22.46 -11.10
N SER A 229 -19.60 -22.90 -9.85
CA SER A 229 -20.66 -23.41 -8.98
C SER A 229 -21.16 -22.44 -7.93
N THR A 230 -20.33 -21.47 -7.51
CA THR A 230 -20.64 -20.56 -6.40
C THR A 230 -20.64 -19.09 -6.81
N GLY A 231 -20.08 -18.75 -7.97
CA GLY A 231 -19.91 -17.36 -8.39
C GLY A 231 -19.10 -16.55 -7.38
N LEU A 232 -19.59 -15.36 -7.06
CA LEU A 232 -19.11 -14.50 -5.96
C LEU A 232 -20.30 -14.21 -5.02
N PRO A 233 -20.61 -15.12 -4.09
CA PRO A 233 -21.84 -15.03 -3.29
C PRO A 233 -21.88 -13.81 -2.39
N GLU A 234 -20.74 -13.32 -1.92
CA GLU A 234 -20.68 -12.17 -1.02
C GLU A 234 -20.60 -10.81 -1.77
N LEU A 235 -20.55 -10.85 -3.11
CA LEU A 235 -20.38 -9.63 -3.91
C LEU A 235 -21.57 -8.69 -3.76
N ARG A 236 -21.29 -7.44 -3.41
CA ARG A 236 -22.24 -6.37 -3.15
C ARG A 236 -22.16 -5.24 -4.17
N GLN A 237 -20.93 -4.93 -4.59
CA GLN A 237 -20.66 -3.88 -5.55
C GLN A 237 -19.81 -4.41 -6.70
N LEU A 238 -20.25 -4.18 -7.94
CA LEU A 238 -19.58 -4.59 -9.18
C LEU A 238 -19.61 -3.46 -10.20
N ILE A 239 -18.46 -2.81 -10.40
CA ILE A 239 -18.29 -1.68 -11.33
C ILE A 239 -17.35 -2.11 -12.45
N LEU A 240 -17.87 -2.25 -13.66
CA LEU A 240 -17.18 -2.75 -14.86
C LEU A 240 -17.39 -1.85 -16.08
N ASP A 241 -17.76 -0.59 -15.88
CA ASP A 241 -17.99 0.36 -16.97
C ASP A 241 -16.76 0.51 -17.87
N ASN A 242 -16.95 0.87 -19.14
CA ASN A 242 -15.88 1.13 -20.09
C ASN A 242 -14.91 -0.06 -20.22
N ASN A 243 -15.45 -1.22 -20.57
CA ASN A 243 -14.71 -2.45 -20.87
C ASN A 243 -15.19 -3.06 -22.21
N GLU A 244 -14.72 -4.27 -22.55
CA GLU A 244 -15.03 -4.97 -23.80
C GLU A 244 -15.85 -6.25 -23.56
N LEU A 245 -16.61 -6.31 -22.46
CA LEU A 245 -17.37 -7.49 -22.08
C LEU A 245 -18.53 -7.75 -23.07
N ALA A 246 -18.59 -8.96 -23.60
CA ALA A 246 -19.73 -9.43 -24.43
C ALA A 246 -20.82 -10.10 -23.59
N THR A 247 -20.47 -10.66 -22.44
CA THR A 247 -21.37 -11.34 -21.50
C THR A 247 -20.90 -11.15 -20.08
N LEU A 248 -21.82 -11.20 -19.14
CA LEU A 248 -21.54 -11.22 -17.71
C LEU A 248 -22.60 -12.10 -17.02
N ASP A 249 -22.18 -13.07 -16.22
CA ASP A 249 -23.08 -13.89 -15.42
C ASP A 249 -22.94 -13.55 -13.94
N VAL A 250 -23.97 -12.95 -13.36
CA VAL A 250 -24.05 -12.55 -11.95
C VAL A 250 -25.10 -13.32 -11.17
N ARG A 251 -25.70 -14.38 -11.74
CA ARG A 251 -26.82 -15.13 -11.15
C ARG A 251 -26.51 -15.71 -9.77
N GLN A 252 -25.24 -15.98 -9.46
CA GLN A 252 -24.80 -16.52 -8.17
C GLN A 252 -24.40 -15.43 -7.16
N SER A 253 -24.46 -14.16 -7.53
CA SER A 253 -24.12 -13.02 -6.65
C SER A 253 -25.40 -12.45 -6.02
N SER A 254 -26.02 -13.22 -5.13
CA SER A 254 -27.34 -12.92 -4.56
C SER A 254 -27.38 -11.67 -3.66
N HIS A 255 -26.23 -11.19 -3.20
CA HIS A 255 -26.12 -9.98 -2.38
C HIS A 255 -25.78 -8.72 -3.19
N LEU A 256 -25.69 -8.85 -4.53
CA LEU A 256 -25.33 -7.73 -5.40
C LEU A 256 -26.45 -6.68 -5.42
N TYR A 257 -26.13 -5.45 -5.02
CA TYR A 257 -27.06 -4.33 -5.01
C TYR A 257 -26.58 -3.12 -5.83
N ASP A 258 -25.30 -3.08 -6.17
CA ASP A 258 -24.71 -2.02 -7.00
C ASP A 258 -23.97 -2.64 -8.19
N LEU A 259 -24.58 -2.53 -9.38
CA LEU A 259 -24.06 -3.07 -10.63
C LEU A 259 -23.96 -1.96 -11.68
N SER A 260 -22.75 -1.69 -12.17
CA SER A 260 -22.53 -0.81 -13.31
C SER A 260 -21.68 -1.50 -14.37
N VAL A 261 -22.21 -1.55 -15.60
CA VAL A 261 -21.61 -2.24 -16.76
C VAL A 261 -21.76 -1.43 -18.05
N SER A 262 -21.92 -0.13 -17.93
CA SER A 262 -22.12 0.77 -19.06
C SER A 262 -20.91 0.75 -20.01
N ASN A 263 -21.13 1.06 -21.28
CA ASN A 263 -20.06 1.09 -22.30
C ASN A 263 -19.28 -0.24 -22.38
N ASN A 264 -20.00 -1.33 -22.56
CA ASN A 264 -19.48 -2.66 -22.85
C ASN A 264 -20.06 -3.18 -24.19
N ASN A 265 -19.62 -4.35 -24.63
CA ASN A 265 -20.06 -4.97 -25.90
C ASN A 265 -21.24 -5.94 -25.70
N MET A 266 -21.97 -5.82 -24.59
CA MET A 266 -23.10 -6.74 -24.28
C MET A 266 -24.29 -6.44 -25.17
N SER A 267 -24.81 -7.49 -25.83
CA SER A 267 -26.03 -7.41 -26.63
C SER A 267 -27.31 -7.74 -25.83
N ASN A 268 -27.16 -8.47 -24.73
CA ASN A 268 -28.22 -8.80 -23.76
C ASN A 268 -27.60 -8.91 -22.36
N LEU A 269 -28.35 -8.49 -21.36
CA LEU A 269 -28.08 -8.73 -19.93
C LEU A 269 -28.91 -9.91 -19.46
#